data_fcc30608491428c4ea894de041b4238c
#
_entry.id   fcc30608491428c4ea894de041b4238c
#
_cell.length_a   1.000
_cell.length_b   1.000
_cell.length_c   1.000
_cell.angle_alpha   90.00
_cell.angle_beta   90.00
_cell.angle_gamma   90.00
#
_symmetry.space_group_name_H-M   'P 1'
#
loop_
_entity.id
_entity.type
_entity.pdbx_description
1 polymer ?
#
loop_
_entity_poly.entity_id
_entity_poly.type
_entity_poly.pdbx_seq_one_letter_code
_entity_poly.pdbx_strand_id
1 'polypeptide(L)'
;SLGSPSLLAQEKYELKFSNTTLKKKFSKFISIDTSIALTANKSIRSLGNSLIDKGYFLFTLEQDSTLKQLSVNEGTRFNEIEIRNLQDAELSIFKKNNKSASFSPNELSLFLAEKISLFANQGFPFVNVSLDSVEIKDLKIRAVLKLSKGRYFSLRKIHVRGDSSISNKTIQGIIDYSIDEVYAEKKIGDIDRKIKQTSFLSAIKPSEIMYTSDGFELFLYLKSTKL
;
A
#
# COMPACT_ATOMS: atom_id res chain seq x y z
N SER A 1 -26.02 11.25 -24.52
CA SER A 1 -26.12 9.96 -23.83
C SER A 1 -24.81 9.74 -23.05
N LEU A 2 -24.89 9.93 -21.73
CA LEU A 2 -23.79 9.64 -20.82
C LEU A 2 -23.76 8.11 -20.69
N GLY A 3 -22.70 7.49 -21.21
CA GLY A 3 -22.44 6.07 -21.06
C GLY A 3 -22.37 5.70 -19.59
N SER A 4 -23.21 4.76 -19.18
CA SER A 4 -23.14 4.13 -17.86
C SER A 4 -21.72 3.61 -17.63
N PRO A 5 -21.13 3.77 -16.43
CA PRO A 5 -19.87 3.13 -16.12
C PRO A 5 -20.05 1.61 -16.32
N SER A 6 -19.22 1.01 -17.18
CA SER A 6 -19.19 -0.43 -17.38
C SER A 6 -19.09 -1.08 -16.01
N LEU A 7 -20.08 -1.87 -15.64
CA LEU A 7 -19.94 -2.79 -14.51
C LEU A 7 -18.64 -3.58 -14.76
N LEU A 8 -17.65 -3.39 -13.88
CA LEU A 8 -16.43 -4.17 -13.89
C LEU A 8 -16.82 -5.64 -13.94
N ALA A 9 -16.34 -6.35 -14.96
CA ALA A 9 -16.65 -7.75 -15.17
C ALA A 9 -15.94 -8.60 -14.10
N GLN A 10 -16.45 -8.54 -12.86
CA GLN A 10 -15.94 -9.36 -11.77
C GLN A 10 -16.51 -10.76 -11.89
N GLU A 11 -15.66 -11.72 -12.10
CA GLU A 11 -16.01 -13.13 -12.14
C GLU A 11 -15.53 -13.85 -10.88
N LYS A 12 -16.33 -14.81 -10.44
CA LYS A 12 -16.03 -15.63 -9.25
C LYS A 12 -15.30 -16.89 -9.66
N TYR A 13 -14.13 -17.09 -9.12
CA TYR A 13 -13.29 -18.27 -9.33
C TYR A 13 -13.22 -19.12 -8.07
N GLU A 14 -13.24 -20.45 -8.24
CA GLU A 14 -12.96 -21.40 -7.15
C GLU A 14 -11.45 -21.49 -6.92
N LEU A 15 -11.01 -21.29 -5.67
CA LEU A 15 -9.61 -21.46 -5.28
C LEU A 15 -9.30 -22.93 -5.01
N LYS A 16 -8.29 -23.45 -5.71
CA LYS A 16 -7.76 -24.80 -5.48
C LYS A 16 -6.30 -24.72 -5.02
N PHE A 17 -6.06 -25.23 -3.83
CA PHE A 17 -4.73 -25.31 -3.23
C PHE A 17 -4.18 -26.72 -3.36
N SER A 18 -2.88 -26.85 -3.66
CA SER A 18 -2.17 -28.14 -3.60
C SER A 18 -2.12 -28.67 -2.18
N ASN A 19 -2.00 -27.76 -1.19
CA ASN A 19 -1.95 -28.10 0.22
C ASN A 19 -3.33 -27.99 0.88
N THR A 20 -3.88 -29.12 1.33
CA THR A 20 -5.21 -29.21 1.97
C THR A 20 -5.31 -28.43 3.29
N THR A 21 -4.20 -28.25 4.00
CA THR A 21 -4.16 -27.50 5.26
C THR A 21 -4.36 -25.99 5.01
N LEU A 22 -3.82 -25.48 3.91
CA LEU A 22 -4.03 -24.08 3.53
C LEU A 22 -5.43 -23.82 3.03
N LYS A 23 -6.05 -24.76 2.32
CA LYS A 23 -7.44 -24.66 1.84
C LYS A 23 -8.40 -24.24 2.96
N LYS A 24 -8.19 -24.70 4.19
CA LYS A 24 -9.04 -24.36 5.36
C LYS A 24 -8.85 -22.93 5.85
N LYS A 25 -7.75 -22.26 5.49
CA LYS A 25 -7.37 -20.91 5.95
C LYS A 25 -7.75 -19.80 4.98
N PHE A 26 -8.20 -20.14 3.79
CA PHE A 26 -8.59 -19.19 2.74
C PHE A 26 -10.04 -19.38 2.36
N SER A 27 -10.63 -18.32 1.79
CA SER A 27 -11.97 -18.41 1.19
C SER A 27 -11.97 -19.47 0.06
N LYS A 28 -13.10 -20.18 -0.09
CA LYS A 28 -13.27 -21.11 -1.18
C LYS A 28 -13.26 -20.42 -2.56
N PHE A 29 -13.66 -19.15 -2.60
CA PHE A 29 -13.82 -18.39 -3.83
C PHE A 29 -13.11 -17.05 -3.75
N ILE A 30 -12.67 -16.56 -4.91
CA ILE A 30 -12.08 -15.23 -5.11
C ILE A 30 -12.79 -14.54 -6.27
N SER A 31 -13.02 -13.23 -6.15
CA SER A 31 -13.52 -12.42 -7.24
C SER A 31 -12.37 -11.83 -8.03
N ILE A 32 -12.34 -12.06 -9.34
CA ILE A 32 -11.30 -11.60 -10.25
C ILE A 32 -11.94 -10.63 -11.26
N ASP A 33 -11.34 -9.47 -11.42
CA ASP A 33 -11.67 -8.54 -12.50
C ASP A 33 -10.98 -9.04 -13.78
N THR A 34 -11.78 -9.56 -14.72
CA THR A 34 -11.28 -10.16 -15.96
C THR A 34 -10.86 -9.13 -17.01
N SER A 35 -11.15 -7.86 -16.78
CA SER A 35 -10.74 -6.75 -17.66
C SER A 35 -9.28 -6.32 -17.48
N ILE A 36 -8.62 -6.77 -16.41
CA ILE A 36 -7.24 -6.41 -16.08
C ILE A 36 -6.35 -7.65 -15.95
N ALA A 37 -5.04 -7.46 -16.11
CA ALA A 37 -4.08 -8.54 -15.94
C ALA A 37 -4.20 -9.18 -14.55
N LEU A 38 -4.03 -10.49 -14.45
CA LEU A 38 -4.17 -11.27 -13.21
C LEU A 38 -3.31 -10.68 -12.08
N THR A 39 -2.07 -10.29 -12.38
CA THR A 39 -1.12 -9.68 -11.42
C THR A 39 -1.54 -8.30 -10.92
N ALA A 40 -2.37 -7.58 -11.68
CA ALA A 40 -2.89 -6.27 -11.30
C ALA A 40 -4.15 -6.37 -10.42
N ASN A 41 -4.76 -7.55 -10.34
CA ASN A 41 -6.00 -7.79 -9.63
C ASN A 41 -5.82 -7.67 -8.11
N LYS A 42 -6.63 -6.81 -7.46
CA LYS A 42 -6.53 -6.54 -6.02
C LYS A 42 -6.70 -7.82 -5.17
N SER A 43 -7.62 -8.68 -5.54
CA SER A 43 -7.87 -9.93 -4.82
C SER A 43 -6.70 -10.90 -4.94
N ILE A 44 -6.07 -10.98 -6.11
CA ILE A 44 -4.89 -11.81 -6.35
C ILE A 44 -3.69 -11.30 -5.56
N ARG A 45 -3.49 -9.98 -5.53
CA ARG A 45 -2.43 -9.37 -4.70
C ARG A 45 -2.64 -9.65 -3.22
N SER A 46 -3.88 -9.56 -2.73
CA SER A 46 -4.21 -9.86 -1.34
C SER A 46 -3.94 -11.33 -1.00
N LEU A 47 -4.28 -12.25 -1.91
CA LEU A 47 -3.95 -13.67 -1.78
C LEU A 47 -2.43 -13.88 -1.73
N GLY A 48 -1.69 -13.27 -2.67
CA GLY A 48 -0.23 -13.34 -2.72
C GLY A 48 0.42 -12.84 -1.44
N ASN A 49 0.03 -11.67 -0.95
CA ASN A 49 0.53 -11.12 0.31
C ASN A 49 0.26 -12.07 1.48
N SER A 50 -0.94 -12.66 1.54
CA SER A 50 -1.29 -13.63 2.59
C SER A 50 -0.46 -14.91 2.52
N LEU A 51 -0.03 -15.36 1.34
CA LEU A 51 0.88 -16.48 1.16
C LEU A 51 2.30 -16.12 1.60
N ILE A 52 2.79 -14.94 1.21
CA ILE A 52 4.10 -14.39 1.60
C ILE A 52 4.20 -14.29 3.12
N ASP A 53 3.20 -13.73 3.80
CA ASP A 53 3.17 -13.61 5.26
C ASP A 53 3.22 -14.97 5.97
N LYS A 54 2.77 -16.04 5.29
CA LYS A 54 2.86 -17.42 5.79
C LYS A 54 4.15 -18.14 5.38
N GLY A 55 5.03 -17.47 4.65
CA GLY A 55 6.34 -18.00 4.23
C GLY A 55 6.36 -18.71 2.88
N TYR A 56 5.31 -18.59 2.08
CA TYR A 56 5.25 -19.16 0.74
C TYR A 56 5.64 -18.10 -0.29
N PHE A 57 6.93 -17.94 -0.55
CA PHE A 57 7.47 -16.91 -1.47
C PHE A 57 7.52 -17.37 -2.93
N LEU A 58 7.51 -18.69 -3.16
CA LEU A 58 7.67 -19.30 -4.48
C LEU A 58 6.36 -19.89 -5.02
N PHE A 59 5.23 -19.30 -4.60
CA PHE A 59 3.93 -19.77 -5.08
C PHE A 59 3.73 -19.41 -6.56
N THR A 60 2.98 -20.26 -7.27
CA THR A 60 2.51 -20.00 -8.63
C THR A 60 0.99 -20.05 -8.69
N LEU A 61 0.43 -19.31 -9.63
CA LEU A 61 -1.00 -19.22 -9.87
C LEU A 61 -1.31 -19.59 -11.31
N GLU A 62 -2.26 -20.51 -11.51
CA GLU A 62 -2.74 -20.91 -12.83
C GLU A 62 -4.24 -20.68 -12.90
N GLN A 63 -4.67 -19.87 -13.87
CA GLN A 63 -6.08 -19.55 -14.08
C GLN A 63 -6.65 -20.42 -15.20
N ASP A 64 -7.70 -21.14 -14.88
CA ASP A 64 -8.56 -21.80 -15.86
C ASP A 64 -9.87 -20.99 -16.01
N SER A 65 -9.99 -20.26 -17.09
CA SER A 65 -11.18 -19.42 -17.36
C SER A 65 -12.40 -20.25 -17.73
N THR A 66 -12.21 -21.44 -18.30
CA THR A 66 -13.30 -22.34 -18.69
C THR A 66 -13.97 -22.96 -17.47
N LEU A 67 -13.17 -23.47 -16.55
CA LEU A 67 -13.66 -24.07 -15.31
C LEU A 67 -13.91 -23.04 -14.18
N LYS A 68 -13.59 -21.76 -14.42
CA LYS A 68 -13.61 -20.71 -13.39
C LYS A 68 -12.84 -21.13 -12.12
N GLN A 69 -11.64 -21.63 -12.32
CA GLN A 69 -10.75 -22.10 -11.27
C GLN A 69 -9.45 -21.32 -11.26
N LEU A 70 -8.95 -21.03 -10.05
CA LEU A 70 -7.61 -20.51 -9.81
C LEU A 70 -6.84 -21.54 -8.96
N SER A 71 -5.90 -22.23 -9.59
CA SER A 71 -5.03 -23.19 -8.93
C SER A 71 -3.85 -22.47 -8.29
N VAL A 72 -3.61 -22.77 -7.03
CA VAL A 72 -2.52 -22.20 -6.22
C VAL A 72 -1.55 -23.34 -5.90
N ASN A 73 -0.34 -23.26 -6.45
CA ASN A 73 0.77 -24.11 -6.03
C ASN A 73 1.65 -23.29 -5.09
N GLU A 74 1.64 -23.62 -3.80
CA GLU A 74 2.25 -22.82 -2.75
C GLU A 74 3.77 -22.91 -2.74
N GLY A 75 4.31 -24.00 -3.28
CA GLY A 75 5.74 -24.30 -3.24
C GLY A 75 6.26 -24.53 -1.82
N THR A 76 7.54 -24.27 -1.63
CA THR A 76 8.22 -24.48 -0.35
C THR A 76 7.88 -23.38 0.65
N ARG A 77 7.64 -23.77 1.90
CA ARG A 77 7.45 -22.84 3.01
C ARG A 77 8.79 -22.52 3.66
N PHE A 78 9.08 -21.22 3.79
CA PHE A 78 10.23 -20.70 4.52
C PHE A 78 9.77 -20.14 5.87
N ASN A 79 10.50 -20.41 6.93
CA ASN A 79 10.12 -19.99 8.29
C ASN A 79 11.02 -18.87 8.81
N GLU A 80 12.18 -18.65 8.17
CA GLU A 80 13.20 -17.73 8.65
C GLU A 80 13.83 -16.95 7.49
N ILE A 81 13.98 -15.64 7.69
CA ILE A 81 14.63 -14.72 6.76
C ILE A 81 15.71 -14.00 7.54
N GLU A 82 16.97 -14.17 7.15
CA GLU A 82 18.14 -13.50 7.71
C GLU A 82 18.53 -12.30 6.84
N ILE A 83 18.53 -11.10 7.42
CA ILE A 83 18.97 -9.88 6.74
C ILE A 83 20.42 -9.58 7.12
N ARG A 84 21.32 -9.63 6.13
CA ARG A 84 22.77 -9.55 6.34
C ARG A 84 23.29 -8.16 6.61
N ASN A 85 22.63 -7.11 6.11
CA ASN A 85 23.16 -5.73 6.13
C ASN A 85 22.43 -4.76 7.07
N LEU A 86 21.70 -5.25 8.06
CA LEU A 86 21.03 -4.37 9.05
C LEU A 86 21.98 -3.53 9.88
N GLN A 87 23.29 -3.81 9.81
CA GLN A 87 24.33 -3.06 10.52
C GLN A 87 24.76 -1.79 9.75
N ASP A 88 24.42 -1.69 8.46
CA ASP A 88 24.79 -0.55 7.62
C ASP A 88 24.19 0.75 8.16
N ALA A 89 24.97 1.85 8.06
CA ALA A 89 24.56 3.15 8.60
C ALA A 89 23.24 3.66 8.02
N GLU A 90 23.02 3.47 6.71
CA GLU A 90 21.78 3.85 6.04
C GLU A 90 20.56 3.05 6.54
N LEU A 91 20.80 1.83 6.99
CA LEU A 91 19.80 0.92 7.52
C LEU A 91 19.73 0.93 9.05
N SER A 92 20.57 1.75 9.71
CA SER A 92 20.59 1.85 11.18
C SER A 92 19.22 2.25 11.76
N ILE A 93 18.42 3.01 11.03
CA ILE A 93 17.05 3.35 11.36
C ILE A 93 16.14 2.10 11.45
N PHE A 94 16.55 1.00 10.81
CA PHE A 94 15.86 -0.28 10.87
C PHE A 94 16.25 -1.12 12.09
N LYS A 95 17.29 -0.71 12.86
CA LYS A 95 17.66 -1.41 14.08
C LYS A 95 16.54 -1.30 15.11
N LYS A 96 15.85 -2.38 15.32
CA LYS A 96 15.12 -2.62 16.56
C LYS A 96 16.16 -3.13 17.57
N ASN A 97 15.95 -2.91 18.86
CA ASN A 97 16.85 -3.32 19.96
C ASN A 97 17.22 -4.83 20.00
N ASN A 98 16.98 -5.57 18.93
CA ASN A 98 17.25 -6.99 18.83
C ASN A 98 18.56 -7.25 18.09
N LYS A 99 19.42 -7.99 18.76
CA LYS A 99 20.72 -8.47 18.24
C LYS A 99 20.61 -9.46 17.07
N SER A 100 19.43 -9.90 16.70
CA SER A 100 19.19 -10.85 15.62
C SER A 100 18.65 -10.14 14.38
N ALA A 101 19.31 -10.39 13.24
CA ALA A 101 18.85 -9.99 11.91
C ALA A 101 17.89 -11.02 11.28
N SER A 102 17.36 -11.93 12.08
CA SER A 102 16.49 -13.02 11.66
C SER A 102 15.03 -12.72 11.99
N PHE A 103 14.16 -12.95 11.04
CA PHE A 103 12.73 -12.66 11.10
C PHE A 103 11.94 -13.87 10.60
N SER A 104 10.77 -14.10 11.17
CA SER A 104 9.74 -14.84 10.44
C SER A 104 9.20 -13.98 9.29
N PRO A 105 8.57 -14.57 8.27
CA PRO A 105 8.01 -13.80 7.13
C PRO A 105 7.06 -12.68 7.55
N ASN A 106 6.14 -12.99 8.47
CA ASN A 106 5.19 -11.99 8.97
C ASN A 106 5.86 -10.88 9.79
N GLU A 107 6.85 -11.21 10.63
CA GLU A 107 7.61 -10.20 11.37
C GLU A 107 8.38 -9.28 10.43
N LEU A 108 8.98 -9.81 9.35
CA LEU A 108 9.66 -8.99 8.35
C LEU A 108 8.67 -8.07 7.63
N SER A 109 7.51 -8.58 7.20
CA SER A 109 6.46 -7.76 6.57
C SER A 109 6.03 -6.60 7.45
N LEU A 110 5.73 -6.86 8.73
CA LEU A 110 5.34 -5.82 9.68
C LEU A 110 6.46 -4.80 9.93
N PHE A 111 7.67 -5.30 10.10
CA PHE A 111 8.85 -4.47 10.29
C PHE A 111 9.09 -3.53 9.09
N LEU A 112 9.03 -4.04 7.86
CA LEU A 112 9.19 -3.24 6.65
C LEU A 112 8.04 -2.23 6.49
N ALA A 113 6.80 -2.63 6.74
CA ALA A 113 5.64 -1.74 6.66
C ALA A 113 5.77 -0.57 7.65
N GLU A 114 6.21 -0.82 8.89
CA GLU A 114 6.47 0.23 9.88
C GLU A 114 7.52 1.23 9.38
N LYS A 115 8.62 0.75 8.78
CA LYS A 115 9.71 1.61 8.30
C LYS A 115 9.33 2.39 7.04
N ILE A 116 8.60 1.77 6.12
CA ILE A 116 8.04 2.46 4.96
C ILE A 116 7.11 3.59 5.43
N SER A 117 6.20 3.32 6.36
CA SER A 117 5.31 4.33 6.93
C SER A 117 6.07 5.47 7.61
N LEU A 118 7.16 5.17 8.32
CA LEU A 118 8.01 6.19 8.92
C LEU A 118 8.57 7.16 7.86
N PHE A 119 9.15 6.64 6.79
CA PHE A 119 9.69 7.48 5.70
C PHE A 119 8.59 8.22 4.94
N ALA A 120 7.46 7.58 4.68
CA ALA A 120 6.32 8.22 4.03
C ALA A 120 5.77 9.41 4.84
N ASN A 121 5.90 9.37 6.18
CA ASN A 121 5.55 10.50 7.05
C ASN A 121 6.68 11.54 7.23
N GLN A 122 7.84 11.32 6.61
CA GLN A 122 9.00 12.21 6.64
C GLN A 122 9.34 12.84 5.28
N GLY A 123 8.39 12.86 4.36
CA GLY A 123 8.57 13.50 3.06
C GLY A 123 8.88 12.57 1.90
N PHE A 124 8.89 11.26 2.09
CA PHE A 124 9.27 10.29 1.06
C PHE A 124 8.10 9.36 0.67
N PRO A 125 7.07 9.85 -0.05
CA PRO A 125 5.89 9.05 -0.41
C PRO A 125 6.19 7.84 -1.30
N PHE A 126 7.32 7.85 -2.01
CA PHE A 126 7.74 6.80 -2.93
C PHE A 126 8.88 5.95 -2.41
N VAL A 127 9.05 5.92 -1.08
CA VAL A 127 10.02 5.02 -0.46
C VAL A 127 9.72 3.57 -0.83
N ASN A 128 10.76 2.85 -1.20
CA ASN A 128 10.67 1.43 -1.51
C ASN A 128 11.78 0.67 -0.77
N VAL A 129 11.42 -0.50 -0.25
CA VAL A 129 12.35 -1.43 0.37
C VAL A 129 12.18 -2.79 -0.31
N SER A 130 13.25 -3.35 -0.81
CA SER A 130 13.27 -4.65 -1.47
C SER A 130 14.34 -5.56 -0.88
N LEU A 131 14.15 -6.86 -1.06
CA LEU A 131 15.20 -7.85 -0.80
C LEU A 131 16.05 -7.98 -2.06
N ASP A 132 17.36 -7.92 -1.88
CA ASP A 132 18.37 -8.12 -2.93
C ASP A 132 19.31 -9.26 -2.52
N SER A 133 20.06 -9.80 -3.48
CA SER A 133 21.06 -10.86 -3.24
C SER A 133 20.49 -12.03 -2.42
N VAL A 134 19.34 -12.52 -2.85
CA VAL A 134 18.58 -13.56 -2.14
C VAL A 134 19.25 -14.92 -2.35
N GLU A 135 19.63 -15.55 -1.25
CA GLU A 135 20.15 -16.93 -1.19
C GLU A 135 19.16 -17.82 -0.43
N ILE A 136 18.86 -18.99 -0.98
CA ILE A 136 18.00 -19.97 -0.34
C ILE A 136 18.84 -21.19 0.05
N LYS A 137 18.88 -21.49 1.34
CA LYS A 137 19.57 -22.67 1.88
C LYS A 137 18.83 -23.21 3.10
N ASP A 138 18.65 -24.51 3.17
CA ASP A 138 18.08 -25.23 4.32
C ASP A 138 16.74 -24.62 4.84
N LEU A 139 15.82 -24.31 3.94
CA LEU A 139 14.52 -23.66 4.21
C LEU A 139 14.64 -22.27 4.87
N LYS A 140 15.81 -21.64 4.78
CA LYS A 140 16.07 -20.26 5.19
C LYS A 140 16.36 -19.39 3.99
N ILE A 141 15.94 -18.15 4.08
CA ILE A 141 16.27 -17.10 3.11
C ILE A 141 17.33 -16.19 3.75
N ARG A 142 18.40 -15.95 3.02
CA ARG A 142 19.37 -14.90 3.35
C ARG A 142 19.30 -13.82 2.31
N ALA A 143 19.17 -12.58 2.73
CA ALA A 143 19.03 -11.46 1.80
C ALA A 143 19.71 -10.19 2.33
N VAL A 144 19.85 -9.22 1.45
CA VAL A 144 20.27 -7.85 1.72
C VAL A 144 19.04 -6.94 1.54
N LEU A 145 18.81 -6.02 2.47
CA LEU A 145 17.80 -4.97 2.28
C LEU A 145 18.37 -3.85 1.42
N LYS A 146 17.62 -3.50 0.38
CA LYS A 146 17.89 -2.35 -0.47
C LYS A 146 16.82 -1.29 -0.21
N LEU A 147 17.24 -0.15 0.34
CA LEU A 147 16.39 1.00 0.60
C LEU A 147 16.52 2.01 -0.55
N SER A 148 15.39 2.42 -1.12
CA SER A 148 15.31 3.57 -2.03
C SER A 148 14.30 4.56 -1.45
N LYS A 149 14.76 5.68 -0.91
CA LYS A 149 13.88 6.70 -0.31
C LYS A 149 13.02 7.40 -1.37
N GLY A 150 13.51 7.43 -2.61
CA GLY A 150 12.89 8.25 -3.64
C GLY A 150 13.10 9.74 -3.37
N ARG A 151 12.26 10.55 -3.98
CA ARG A 151 12.33 11.99 -3.89
C ARG A 151 11.61 12.50 -2.64
N TYR A 152 12.13 13.59 -2.07
CA TYR A 152 11.51 14.34 -0.98
C TYR A 152 10.43 15.30 -1.50
N PHE A 153 9.28 15.38 -0.81
CA PHE A 153 8.15 16.21 -1.18
C PHE A 153 7.66 17.06 -0.01
N SER A 154 7.27 18.30 -0.32
CA SER A 154 6.54 19.20 0.57
C SER A 154 5.35 19.83 -0.16
N LEU A 155 4.35 20.29 0.58
CA LEU A 155 3.14 20.89 0.01
C LEU A 155 3.47 22.25 -0.61
N ARG A 156 3.20 22.42 -1.90
CA ARG A 156 3.44 23.68 -2.62
C ARG A 156 2.17 24.51 -2.79
N LYS A 157 1.05 23.84 -3.00
CA LYS A 157 -0.19 24.58 -3.27
C LYS A 157 -1.42 23.78 -2.84
N ILE A 158 -2.43 24.51 -2.39
CA ILE A 158 -3.76 23.98 -2.14
C ILE A 158 -4.72 24.59 -3.15
N HIS A 159 -5.40 23.76 -3.91
CA HIS A 159 -6.44 24.14 -4.86
C HIS A 159 -7.81 23.80 -4.27
N VAL A 160 -8.60 24.83 -3.98
CA VAL A 160 -10.00 24.64 -3.60
C VAL A 160 -10.85 24.75 -4.86
N ARG A 161 -11.66 23.73 -5.12
CA ARG A 161 -12.58 23.63 -6.24
C ARG A 161 -14.03 23.56 -5.72
N GLY A 162 -14.94 24.25 -6.38
CA GLY A 162 -16.34 24.36 -6.00
C GLY A 162 -16.62 25.69 -5.33
N ASP A 163 -16.66 25.78 -4.01
CA ASP A 163 -16.88 27.04 -3.30
C ASP A 163 -15.58 27.81 -3.07
N SER A 164 -15.42 28.92 -3.79
CA SER A 164 -14.22 29.78 -3.72
C SER A 164 -14.27 30.81 -2.60
N SER A 165 -15.35 30.88 -1.82
CA SER A 165 -15.51 31.85 -0.73
C SER A 165 -14.64 31.54 0.50
N ILE A 166 -14.11 30.32 0.59
CA ILE A 166 -13.34 29.84 1.73
C ILE A 166 -11.86 30.21 1.57
N SER A 167 -11.32 30.90 2.56
CA SER A 167 -9.92 31.31 2.52
C SER A 167 -8.96 30.12 2.65
N ASN A 168 -7.81 30.20 1.96
CA ASN A 168 -6.76 29.18 2.09
C ASN A 168 -6.30 29.01 3.54
N LYS A 169 -6.26 30.08 4.34
CA LYS A 169 -5.88 30.02 5.76
C LYS A 169 -6.88 29.20 6.57
N THR A 170 -8.19 29.35 6.30
CA THR A 170 -9.23 28.56 6.94
C THR A 170 -9.06 27.08 6.58
N ILE A 171 -8.83 26.78 5.30
CA ILE A 171 -8.60 25.42 4.82
C ILE A 171 -7.38 24.78 5.49
N GLN A 172 -6.24 25.49 5.54
CA GLN A 172 -5.03 25.00 6.19
C GLN A 172 -5.28 24.65 7.67
N GLY A 173 -6.05 25.48 8.38
CA GLY A 173 -6.46 25.21 9.76
C GLY A 173 -7.34 23.96 9.90
N ILE A 174 -8.27 23.73 8.98
CA ILE A 174 -9.17 22.56 9.01
C ILE A 174 -8.40 21.27 8.75
N ILE A 175 -7.60 21.26 7.68
CA ILE A 175 -6.86 20.03 7.29
C ILE A 175 -5.61 19.82 8.14
N ASP A 176 -5.20 20.82 8.92
CA ASP A 176 -3.95 20.82 9.70
C ASP A 176 -2.73 20.53 8.80
N TYR A 177 -2.63 21.30 7.70
CA TYR A 177 -1.54 21.19 6.73
C TYR A 177 -1.21 22.56 6.16
N SER A 178 0.06 22.94 6.23
CA SER A 178 0.56 24.24 5.79
C SER A 178 1.37 24.15 4.49
N ILE A 179 1.45 25.27 3.76
CA ILE A 179 2.37 25.39 2.62
C ILE A 179 3.81 25.16 3.12
N ASP A 180 4.62 24.51 2.31
CA ASP A 180 6.00 24.06 2.57
C ASP A 180 6.13 22.97 3.64
N GLU A 181 5.03 22.55 4.26
CA GLU A 181 5.06 21.44 5.19
C GLU A 181 5.39 20.12 4.44
N VAL A 182 6.16 19.29 5.12
CA VAL A 182 6.65 18.00 4.62
C VAL A 182 5.51 17.04 4.33
N TYR A 183 5.59 16.28 3.23
CA TYR A 183 4.64 15.20 2.97
C TYR A 183 4.57 14.24 4.17
N ALA A 184 3.35 13.98 4.62
CA ALA A 184 3.06 13.03 5.68
C ALA A 184 1.83 12.21 5.30
N GLU A 185 2.02 10.93 4.95
CA GLU A 185 0.97 10.04 4.48
C GLU A 185 -0.23 9.99 5.43
N LYS A 186 0.05 9.94 6.74
CA LYS A 186 -1.00 9.95 7.78
C LYS A 186 -1.83 11.23 7.74
N LYS A 187 -1.19 12.41 7.61
CA LYS A 187 -1.92 13.69 7.51
C LYS A 187 -2.77 13.75 6.25
N ILE A 188 -2.22 13.29 5.12
CA ILE A 188 -2.93 13.23 3.84
C ILE A 188 -4.16 12.32 3.96
N GLY A 189 -4.01 11.13 4.51
CA GLY A 189 -5.11 10.18 4.72
C GLY A 189 -6.22 10.71 5.65
N ASP A 190 -5.91 11.68 6.51
CA ASP A 190 -6.86 12.29 7.44
C ASP A 190 -7.64 13.50 6.87
N ILE A 191 -7.24 14.04 5.72
CA ILE A 191 -7.82 15.27 5.16
C ILE A 191 -9.33 15.18 4.99
N ASP A 192 -9.80 14.17 4.27
CA ASP A 192 -11.24 14.02 3.98
C ASP A 192 -12.05 13.80 5.25
N ARG A 193 -11.50 13.11 6.25
CA ARG A 193 -12.12 12.93 7.56
C ARG A 193 -12.24 14.26 8.30
N LYS A 194 -11.19 15.08 8.32
CA LYS A 194 -11.18 16.42 8.96
C LYS A 194 -12.20 17.35 8.31
N ILE A 195 -12.30 17.35 6.98
CA ILE A 195 -13.31 18.14 6.26
C ILE A 195 -14.73 17.70 6.66
N LYS A 196 -15.00 16.40 6.72
CA LYS A 196 -16.32 15.87 7.12
C LYS A 196 -16.71 16.20 8.56
N GLN A 197 -15.75 16.50 9.43
CA GLN A 197 -16.00 16.89 10.82
C GLN A 197 -16.42 18.36 10.97
N THR A 198 -16.32 19.17 9.91
CA THR A 198 -16.80 20.54 9.94
C THR A 198 -18.31 20.60 9.70
N SER A 199 -19.02 21.51 10.37
CA SER A 199 -20.47 21.68 10.18
C SER A 199 -20.85 22.51 8.95
N PHE A 200 -19.92 23.30 8.41
CA PHE A 200 -20.16 24.29 7.36
C PHE A 200 -19.55 23.93 6.00
N LEU A 201 -18.83 22.80 5.90
CA LEU A 201 -18.27 22.28 4.65
C LEU A 201 -18.62 20.84 4.42
N SER A 202 -18.73 20.49 3.15
CA SER A 202 -18.81 19.08 2.72
C SER A 202 -17.93 18.86 1.49
N ALA A 203 -17.33 17.67 1.41
CA ALA A 203 -16.59 17.24 0.24
C ALA A 203 -17.57 16.85 -0.90
N ILE A 204 -17.31 17.34 -2.11
CA ILE A 204 -18.03 16.96 -3.34
C ILE A 204 -17.51 15.59 -3.82
N LYS A 205 -16.20 15.38 -3.72
CA LYS A 205 -15.50 14.11 -3.98
C LYS A 205 -14.24 14.04 -3.10
N PRO A 206 -13.58 12.88 -3.00
CA PRO A 206 -12.31 12.74 -2.27
C PRO A 206 -11.24 13.72 -2.74
N SER A 207 -10.37 14.13 -1.82
CA SER A 207 -9.19 14.94 -2.11
C SER A 207 -8.22 14.21 -3.04
N GLU A 208 -7.49 14.96 -3.86
CA GLU A 208 -6.52 14.42 -4.82
C GLU A 208 -5.15 15.08 -4.62
N ILE A 209 -4.10 14.35 -4.90
CA ILE A 209 -2.71 14.82 -4.85
C ILE A 209 -2.13 14.78 -6.26
N MET A 210 -1.43 15.85 -6.63
CA MET A 210 -0.61 15.89 -7.82
C MET A 210 0.84 16.11 -7.42
N TYR A 211 1.71 15.18 -7.79
CA TYR A 211 3.15 15.33 -7.59
C TYR A 211 3.78 16.11 -8.74
N THR A 212 4.60 17.09 -8.39
CA THR A 212 5.25 18.00 -9.34
C THR A 212 6.78 17.93 -9.21
N SER A 213 7.49 18.69 -10.05
CA SER A 213 8.95 18.77 -10.01
C SER A 213 9.51 19.41 -8.74
N ASP A 214 8.76 20.18 -7.98
CA ASP A 214 9.22 20.94 -6.82
C ASP A 214 8.50 20.57 -5.50
N GLY A 215 7.52 19.67 -5.57
CA GLY A 215 6.79 19.23 -4.39
C GLY A 215 5.49 18.51 -4.77
N PHE A 216 4.45 18.68 -3.96
CA PHE A 216 3.11 18.19 -4.30
C PHE A 216 2.06 19.30 -4.13
N GLU A 217 0.98 19.18 -4.88
CA GLU A 217 -0.20 20.05 -4.80
C GLU A 217 -1.41 19.24 -4.35
N LEU A 218 -2.25 19.85 -3.52
CA LEU A 218 -3.46 19.25 -2.97
C LEU A 218 -4.70 19.86 -3.63
N PHE A 219 -5.60 19.03 -4.11
CA PHE A 219 -6.87 19.43 -4.71
C PHE A 219 -8.02 19.02 -3.78
N LEU A 220 -8.76 20.00 -3.30
CA LEU A 220 -9.92 19.85 -2.43
C LEU A 220 -11.18 20.27 -3.17
N TYR A 221 -12.18 19.42 -3.19
CA TYR A 221 -13.45 19.63 -3.88
C TYR A 221 -14.54 19.86 -2.84
N LEU A 222 -14.86 21.13 -2.58
CA LEU A 222 -15.66 21.55 -1.44
C LEU A 222 -16.91 22.32 -1.85
N LYS A 223 -17.95 22.21 -1.02
CA LYS A 223 -19.13 23.08 -1.04
C LYS A 223 -19.47 23.52 0.37
N SER A 224 -19.96 24.77 0.50
CA SER A 224 -20.54 25.26 1.75
C SER A 224 -21.84 24.54 2.04
N THR A 225 -22.03 24.13 3.28
CA THR A 225 -23.30 23.64 3.79
C THR A 225 -24.00 24.83 4.44
N LYS A 226 -25.16 25.27 3.90
CA LYS A 226 -25.98 26.27 4.58
C LYS A 226 -26.44 25.67 5.90
N LEU A 227 -26.16 26.37 7.00
CA LEU A 227 -26.76 26.09 8.31
C LEU A 227 -28.26 26.37 8.28
#